data_e147cad8dfcc24c71361068a343ef111
#
_entry.id   e147cad8dfcc24c71361068a343ef111
#
_cell.length_a   1.000
_cell.length_b   1.000
_cell.length_c   1.000
_cell.angle_alpha   90.00
_cell.angle_beta   90.00
_cell.angle_gamma   90.00
#
_symmetry.space_group_name_H-M   'P 1'
#
loop_
_entity.id
_entity.type
_entity.pdbx_description
1 polymer ?
#
loop_
_entity_poly.entity_id
_entity_poly.type
_entity_poly.pdbx_seq_one_letter_code
_entity_poly.pdbx_strand_id
1 'polypeptide(L)'
;MAIYTDIAAELYPPQKGEVPRGVRVHTATASGIGLVRVDIEREGLRRAKGRYITLDMPRFSTIDDKNEAYVWAVASQLRSVLPKEGLVLVAGIGNRAVTADALGPETADKGFVTRHLCEGAEAQDLRMRPVAAFAPGVEATTGLATAELLQSLAARLKPAAVLCVDSLCTASSRRLGASVQISTAGLTPNNAPALTRQSLGTQVVALGVPTVMEMDSGARALVVTPKDIDAIIRRAASLLSLAVNKALQPAFSVGELSFLTS
;
A
#
# COMPACT_ATOMS: atom_id res chain seq x y z
N MET A 1 3.54 -22.07 16.91
CA MET A 1 2.60 -21.55 15.88
C MET A 1 3.37 -20.80 14.80
N ALA A 2 2.93 -20.83 13.54
CA ALA A 2 3.59 -19.99 12.52
C ALA A 2 3.17 -18.54 12.77
N ILE A 3 4.14 -17.64 12.94
CA ILE A 3 3.91 -16.20 13.11
C ILE A 3 3.27 -15.64 11.85
N TYR A 4 2.22 -14.87 11.98
CA TYR A 4 1.53 -14.25 10.85
C TYR A 4 2.37 -13.11 10.25
N THR A 5 2.34 -12.99 8.94
CA THR A 5 2.96 -11.88 8.20
C THR A 5 2.20 -11.57 6.93
N ASP A 6 2.06 -10.29 6.60
CA ASP A 6 1.56 -9.81 5.31
C ASP A 6 2.66 -9.77 4.25
N ILE A 7 3.92 -9.82 4.66
CA ILE A 7 5.07 -9.61 3.78
C ILE A 7 5.43 -10.90 3.03
N ALA A 8 5.16 -10.93 1.73
CA ALA A 8 5.42 -12.11 0.89
C ALA A 8 6.91 -12.53 0.86
N ALA A 9 7.82 -11.57 0.91
CA ALA A 9 9.26 -11.83 0.97
C ALA A 9 9.72 -12.59 2.24
N GLU A 10 8.89 -12.62 3.29
CA GLU A 10 9.18 -13.40 4.52
C GLU A 10 8.70 -14.85 4.38
N LEU A 11 7.65 -15.07 3.60
CA LEU A 11 7.12 -16.40 3.31
C LEU A 11 7.91 -17.15 2.25
N TYR A 12 8.55 -16.40 1.35
CA TYR A 12 9.36 -16.89 0.25
C TYR A 12 10.72 -16.18 0.22
N PRO A 13 11.58 -16.43 1.25
CA PRO A 13 12.85 -15.72 1.37
C PRO A 13 13.81 -16.15 0.25
N PRO A 14 14.51 -15.20 -0.39
CA PRO A 14 15.37 -15.50 -1.54
C PRO A 14 16.59 -16.39 -1.22
N GLN A 15 16.92 -16.56 0.06
CA GLN A 15 18.12 -17.26 0.51
C GLN A 15 17.84 -18.63 1.17
N LYS A 16 16.59 -19.05 1.31
CA LYS A 16 16.21 -20.28 2.01
C LYS A 16 15.39 -21.22 1.14
N GLY A 17 15.99 -22.33 0.76
CA GLY A 17 15.29 -23.52 0.29
C GLY A 17 14.73 -23.45 -1.14
N GLU A 18 14.12 -24.55 -1.57
CA GLU A 18 13.41 -24.63 -2.84
C GLU A 18 12.16 -23.73 -2.82
N VAL A 19 12.08 -22.86 -3.80
CA VAL A 19 10.88 -22.05 -4.02
C VAL A 19 9.78 -22.98 -4.56
N PRO A 20 8.57 -22.99 -3.96
CA PRO A 20 7.50 -23.87 -4.41
C PRO A 20 7.17 -23.68 -5.89
N ARG A 21 6.77 -24.74 -6.58
CA ARG A 21 6.35 -24.68 -7.99
C ARG A 21 5.23 -23.63 -8.15
N GLY A 22 5.41 -22.70 -9.10
CA GLY A 22 4.49 -21.59 -9.34
C GLY A 22 4.76 -20.35 -8.50
N VAL A 23 5.93 -20.28 -7.85
CA VAL A 23 6.45 -19.06 -7.23
C VAL A 23 7.77 -18.69 -7.87
N ARG A 24 7.95 -17.42 -8.21
CA ARG A 24 9.25 -16.88 -8.67
C ARG A 24 9.67 -15.75 -7.75
N VAL A 25 10.92 -15.74 -7.34
CA VAL A 25 11.50 -14.71 -6.48
C VAL A 25 12.63 -14.02 -7.22
N HIS A 26 12.59 -12.69 -7.26
CA HIS A 26 13.64 -11.86 -7.83
C HIS A 26 14.09 -10.84 -6.80
N THR A 27 15.40 -10.60 -6.76
CA THR A 27 15.98 -9.60 -5.87
C THR A 27 16.78 -8.59 -6.67
N ALA A 28 16.78 -7.36 -6.21
CA ALA A 28 17.63 -6.29 -6.73
C ALA A 28 17.97 -5.33 -5.59
N THR A 29 19.00 -4.54 -5.79
CA THR A 29 19.39 -3.47 -4.87
C THR A 29 19.77 -2.26 -5.70
N ALA A 30 19.20 -1.11 -5.39
CA ALA A 30 19.52 0.16 -6.04
C ALA A 30 19.48 1.28 -5.02
N SER A 31 20.49 2.15 -4.99
CA SER A 31 20.57 3.32 -4.08
C SER A 31 20.33 2.97 -2.60
N GLY A 32 20.82 1.82 -2.14
CA GLY A 32 20.66 1.36 -0.76
C GLY A 32 19.26 0.79 -0.45
N ILE A 33 18.36 0.71 -1.41
CA ILE A 33 17.01 0.13 -1.26
C ILE A 33 17.06 -1.31 -1.77
N GLY A 34 16.74 -2.26 -0.90
CA GLY A 34 16.56 -3.67 -1.28
C GLY A 34 15.18 -3.87 -1.89
N LEU A 35 15.12 -4.59 -3.01
CA LEU A 35 13.86 -4.97 -3.66
C LEU A 35 13.77 -6.50 -3.70
N VAL A 36 12.64 -7.02 -3.23
CA VAL A 36 12.26 -8.43 -3.37
C VAL A 36 10.92 -8.49 -4.08
N ARG A 37 10.89 -9.12 -5.27
CA ARG A 37 9.65 -9.38 -6.00
C ARG A 37 9.32 -10.86 -5.92
N VAL A 38 8.10 -11.17 -5.48
CA VAL A 38 7.55 -12.52 -5.42
C VAL A 38 6.35 -12.57 -6.36
N ASP A 39 6.45 -13.35 -7.44
CA ASP A 39 5.36 -13.62 -8.37
C ASP A 39 4.75 -14.98 -8.04
N ILE A 40 3.47 -15.02 -7.67
CA ILE A 40 2.69 -16.23 -7.35
C ILE A 40 1.72 -16.49 -8.50
N GLU A 41 1.88 -17.63 -9.18
CA GLU A 41 1.17 -17.93 -10.44
C GLU A 41 -0.03 -18.87 -10.25
N ARG A 42 -0.14 -19.53 -9.09
CA ARG A 42 -1.22 -20.48 -8.80
C ARG A 42 -1.88 -20.25 -7.46
N GLU A 43 -3.11 -20.69 -7.33
CA GLU A 43 -3.84 -20.75 -6.06
C GLU A 43 -3.34 -21.87 -5.12
N GLY A 44 -3.78 -21.85 -3.87
CA GLY A 44 -3.46 -22.87 -2.87
C GLY A 44 -2.07 -22.72 -2.23
N LEU A 45 -1.39 -21.59 -2.44
CA LEU A 45 -0.15 -21.25 -1.77
C LEU A 45 -0.40 -20.37 -0.53
N ARG A 46 0.67 -20.07 0.22
CA ARG A 46 0.58 -19.28 1.48
C ARG A 46 0.02 -17.87 1.26
N ARG A 47 0.07 -17.36 0.03
CA ARG A 47 -0.52 -16.10 -0.40
C ARG A 47 -1.29 -16.29 -1.71
N ALA A 48 -2.27 -15.44 -1.94
CA ALA A 48 -3.07 -15.45 -3.16
C ALA A 48 -2.21 -15.19 -4.42
N LYS A 49 -2.69 -15.67 -5.56
CA LYS A 49 -2.07 -15.42 -6.86
C LYS A 49 -1.93 -13.92 -7.12
N GLY A 50 -0.73 -13.49 -7.52
CA GLY A 50 -0.42 -12.08 -7.78
C GLY A 50 1.07 -11.78 -7.69
N ARG A 51 1.40 -10.53 -7.90
CA ARG A 51 2.75 -9.98 -7.72
C ARG A 51 2.82 -9.25 -6.40
N TYR A 52 3.88 -9.50 -5.66
CA TYR A 52 4.22 -8.84 -4.41
C TYR A 52 5.61 -8.23 -4.55
N ILE A 53 5.73 -6.94 -4.28
CA ILE A 53 6.98 -6.19 -4.36
C ILE A 53 7.24 -5.62 -2.98
N THR A 54 8.32 -6.04 -2.34
CA THR A 54 8.78 -5.52 -1.06
C THR A 54 10.01 -4.66 -1.29
N LEU A 55 9.96 -3.42 -0.83
CA LEU A 55 11.08 -2.49 -0.81
C LEU A 55 11.58 -2.40 0.63
N ASP A 56 12.77 -2.91 0.92
CA ASP A 56 13.42 -2.77 2.22
C ASP A 56 14.12 -1.39 2.25
N MET A 57 13.73 -0.54 3.20
CA MET A 57 14.13 0.86 3.33
C MET A 57 14.75 1.10 4.70
N PRO A 58 15.43 2.22 4.91
CA PRO A 58 15.74 2.65 6.26
C PRO A 58 14.46 2.86 7.08
N ARG A 59 14.59 2.81 8.42
CA ARG A 59 13.45 2.99 9.32
C ARG A 59 12.78 4.34 9.09
N PHE A 60 11.46 4.33 8.89
CA PHE A 60 10.71 5.55 8.54
C PHE A 60 10.84 6.66 9.59
N SER A 61 11.01 6.35 10.88
CA SER A 61 11.23 7.37 11.90
C SER A 61 12.54 8.16 11.77
N THR A 62 13.48 7.68 10.93
CA THR A 62 14.82 8.29 10.75
C THR A 62 15.08 8.85 9.36
N ILE A 63 14.23 8.55 8.38
CA ILE A 63 14.43 9.02 7.00
C ILE A 63 13.88 10.43 6.79
N ASP A 64 14.38 11.09 5.75
CA ASP A 64 13.72 12.22 5.12
C ASP A 64 12.60 11.69 4.21
N ASP A 65 11.36 11.91 4.61
CA ASP A 65 10.15 11.44 3.92
C ASP A 65 9.88 12.16 2.58
N LYS A 66 10.60 13.25 2.32
CA LYS A 66 10.60 13.98 1.03
C LYS A 66 11.79 13.60 0.13
N ASN A 67 12.64 12.67 0.57
CA ASN A 67 13.79 12.23 -0.23
C ASN A 67 13.30 11.61 -1.56
N GLU A 68 13.68 12.27 -2.66
CA GLU A 68 13.21 11.89 -4.00
C GLU A 68 13.58 10.45 -4.37
N ALA A 69 14.73 9.92 -3.94
CA ALA A 69 15.13 8.56 -4.26
C ALA A 69 14.15 7.53 -3.68
N TYR A 70 13.67 7.74 -2.45
CA TYR A 70 12.68 6.86 -1.81
C TYR A 70 11.31 7.02 -2.45
N VAL A 71 10.88 8.24 -2.72
CA VAL A 71 9.62 8.53 -3.43
C VAL A 71 9.62 7.86 -4.80
N TRP A 72 10.69 8.03 -5.59
CA TRP A 72 10.82 7.43 -6.91
C TRP A 72 10.89 5.89 -6.88
N ALA A 73 11.55 5.31 -5.88
CA ALA A 73 11.61 3.87 -5.73
C ALA A 73 10.21 3.26 -5.57
N VAL A 74 9.36 3.84 -4.71
CA VAL A 74 7.98 3.37 -4.52
C VAL A 74 7.10 3.71 -5.73
N ALA A 75 7.19 4.94 -6.24
CA ALA A 75 6.39 5.41 -7.39
C ALA A 75 6.62 4.58 -8.65
N SER A 76 7.88 4.21 -8.94
CA SER A 76 8.22 3.39 -10.11
C SER A 76 7.60 1.99 -10.03
N GLN A 77 7.59 1.38 -8.84
CA GLN A 77 6.97 0.07 -8.64
C GLN A 77 5.43 0.16 -8.72
N LEU A 78 4.81 1.20 -8.16
CA LEU A 78 3.37 1.44 -8.32
C LEU A 78 2.99 1.60 -9.80
N ARG A 79 3.74 2.39 -10.57
CA ARG A 79 3.51 2.55 -12.02
C ARG A 79 3.65 1.24 -12.81
N SER A 80 4.49 0.33 -12.35
CA SER A 80 4.67 -0.97 -13.02
C SER A 80 3.46 -1.90 -12.88
N VAL A 81 2.58 -1.65 -11.90
CA VAL A 81 1.43 -2.50 -11.58
C VAL A 81 0.08 -1.80 -11.72
N LEU A 82 0.04 -0.48 -11.76
CA LEU A 82 -1.18 0.29 -11.99
C LEU A 82 -1.47 0.44 -13.49
N PRO A 83 -2.74 0.55 -13.91
CA PRO A 83 -3.11 0.92 -15.27
C PRO A 83 -2.49 2.27 -15.64
N LYS A 84 -2.19 2.48 -16.92
CA LYS A 84 -1.57 3.75 -17.38
C LYS A 84 -2.55 4.92 -17.36
N GLU A 85 -3.83 4.67 -17.58
CA GLU A 85 -4.89 5.67 -17.78
C GLU A 85 -6.14 5.34 -16.97
N GLY A 86 -7.07 6.27 -16.94
CA GLY A 86 -8.35 6.16 -16.26
C GLY A 86 -8.29 6.52 -14.78
N LEU A 87 -9.46 6.65 -14.18
CA LEU A 87 -9.62 7.02 -12.77
C LEU A 87 -8.94 6.01 -11.84
N VAL A 88 -8.18 6.50 -10.88
CA VAL A 88 -7.73 5.70 -9.72
C VAL A 88 -8.45 6.19 -8.47
N LEU A 89 -9.08 5.24 -7.76
CA LEU A 89 -9.64 5.48 -6.44
C LEU A 89 -8.61 5.05 -5.38
N VAL A 90 -8.09 6.00 -4.61
CA VAL A 90 -7.19 5.74 -3.49
C VAL A 90 -8.03 5.59 -2.23
N ALA A 91 -7.94 4.44 -1.58
CA ALA A 91 -8.67 4.13 -0.36
C ALA A 91 -7.69 3.92 0.80
N GLY A 92 -7.70 4.83 1.77
CA GLY A 92 -6.91 4.73 2.99
C GLY A 92 -7.63 3.88 4.04
N ILE A 93 -7.23 2.62 4.17
CA ILE A 93 -7.84 1.66 5.10
C ILE A 93 -7.21 1.83 6.48
N GLY A 94 -8.03 1.68 7.52
CA GLY A 94 -7.57 1.70 8.92
C GLY A 94 -8.34 2.68 9.79
N ASN A 95 -7.99 2.68 11.07
CA ASN A 95 -8.61 3.49 12.11
C ASN A 95 -7.68 4.64 12.54
N ARG A 96 -8.08 5.88 12.29
CA ARG A 96 -7.33 7.09 12.70
C ARG A 96 -7.08 7.19 14.20
N ALA A 97 -7.99 6.63 15.01
CA ALA A 97 -7.86 6.69 16.47
C ALA A 97 -6.82 5.70 17.02
N VAL A 98 -6.30 4.80 16.19
CA VAL A 98 -5.28 3.83 16.54
C VAL A 98 -4.02 4.12 15.73
N THR A 99 -3.00 4.70 16.36
CA THR A 99 -1.79 5.18 15.65
C THR A 99 -1.23 4.13 14.70
N ALA A 100 -1.04 2.89 15.16
CA ALA A 100 -0.48 1.82 14.33
C ALA A 100 -1.34 1.44 13.12
N ASP A 101 -2.60 1.87 13.08
CA ASP A 101 -3.60 1.61 12.02
C ASP A 101 -3.96 2.87 11.22
N ALA A 102 -3.31 4.01 11.50
CA ALA A 102 -3.63 5.30 10.88
C ALA A 102 -2.93 5.55 9.53
N LEU A 103 -2.04 4.66 9.08
CA LEU A 103 -1.23 4.85 7.88
C LEU A 103 -2.07 5.13 6.63
N GLY A 104 -3.08 4.30 6.37
CA GLY A 104 -3.94 4.43 5.20
C GLY A 104 -4.70 5.76 5.19
N PRO A 105 -5.47 6.08 6.24
CA PRO A 105 -6.17 7.36 6.37
C PRO A 105 -5.24 8.58 6.19
N GLU A 106 -4.08 8.61 6.87
CA GLU A 106 -3.14 9.73 6.74
C GLU A 106 -2.51 9.84 5.34
N THR A 107 -2.31 8.71 4.66
CA THR A 107 -1.82 8.73 3.28
C THR A 107 -2.88 9.27 2.33
N ALA A 108 -4.14 8.85 2.48
CA ALA A 108 -5.23 9.30 1.62
C ALA A 108 -5.51 10.80 1.76
N ASP A 109 -5.39 11.36 2.97
CA ASP A 109 -5.58 12.80 3.23
C ASP A 109 -4.58 13.71 2.50
N LYS A 110 -3.38 13.20 2.26
CA LYS A 110 -2.32 13.90 1.52
C LYS A 110 -2.34 13.57 0.03
N GLY A 111 -3.40 12.93 -0.46
CA GLY A 111 -3.58 12.59 -1.86
C GLY A 111 -3.82 13.82 -2.74
N PHE A 112 -3.12 13.92 -3.88
CA PHE A 112 -3.42 14.92 -4.89
C PHE A 112 -4.65 14.51 -5.70
N VAL A 113 -5.83 14.93 -5.23
CA VAL A 113 -7.12 14.61 -5.84
C VAL A 113 -7.39 15.53 -7.03
N THR A 114 -7.62 14.94 -8.20
CA THR A 114 -7.72 15.66 -9.47
C THR A 114 -8.99 15.31 -10.25
N ARG A 115 -9.80 14.33 -9.76
CA ARG A 115 -10.99 13.87 -10.49
C ARG A 115 -11.92 15.04 -10.87
N HIS A 116 -12.22 15.92 -9.93
CA HIS A 116 -13.10 17.08 -10.15
C HIS A 116 -12.51 18.10 -11.14
N LEU A 117 -11.18 18.15 -11.27
CA LEU A 117 -10.48 19.01 -12.25
C LEU A 117 -10.48 18.40 -13.65
N CYS A 118 -10.67 17.09 -13.76
CA CYS A 118 -10.72 16.37 -15.02
C CYS A 118 -12.15 16.26 -15.60
N GLU A 119 -13.14 16.87 -14.95
CA GLU A 119 -14.53 16.90 -15.39
C GLU A 119 -14.86 18.32 -15.93
N GLY A 120 -15.05 18.48 -17.24
CA GLY A 120 -15.42 19.76 -17.86
C GLY A 120 -14.64 20.11 -19.14
N ALA A 121 -15.01 21.21 -19.78
CA ALA A 121 -14.42 21.64 -21.06
C ALA A 121 -12.93 22.04 -20.95
N GLU A 122 -12.52 22.56 -19.79
CA GLU A 122 -11.13 22.97 -19.52
C GLU A 122 -10.21 21.81 -19.14
N ALA A 123 -10.76 20.62 -18.90
CA ALA A 123 -10.02 19.43 -18.46
C ALA A 123 -9.03 18.92 -19.52
N GLN A 124 -9.28 19.18 -20.80
CA GLN A 124 -8.46 18.67 -21.91
C GLN A 124 -7.04 19.25 -21.93
N ASP A 125 -6.83 20.43 -21.36
CA ASP A 125 -5.51 21.09 -21.32
C ASP A 125 -4.66 20.65 -20.13
N LEU A 126 -5.26 20.07 -19.09
CA LEU A 126 -4.59 19.83 -17.81
C LEU A 126 -3.68 18.60 -17.79
N ARG A 127 -3.70 17.73 -18.78
CA ARG A 127 -2.87 16.50 -18.86
C ARG A 127 -2.72 15.72 -17.54
N MET A 128 -3.72 15.85 -16.66
CA MET A 128 -3.75 15.20 -15.35
C MET A 128 -4.57 13.93 -15.41
N ARG A 129 -4.13 12.92 -14.68
CA ARG A 129 -4.90 11.70 -14.48
C ARG A 129 -5.99 11.96 -13.42
N PRO A 130 -7.25 11.54 -13.63
CA PRO A 130 -8.27 11.65 -12.61
C PRO A 130 -7.94 10.74 -11.41
N VAL A 131 -7.91 11.33 -10.22
CA VAL A 131 -7.66 10.66 -8.93
C VAL A 131 -8.74 11.10 -7.95
N ALA A 132 -9.35 10.14 -7.28
CA ALA A 132 -10.21 10.34 -6.11
C ALA A 132 -9.57 9.64 -4.91
N ALA A 133 -9.67 10.22 -3.73
CA ALA A 133 -9.13 9.65 -2.50
C ALA A 133 -10.13 9.80 -1.36
N PHE A 134 -10.21 8.81 -0.48
CA PHE A 134 -10.97 8.89 0.76
C PHE A 134 -10.50 7.84 1.77
N ALA A 135 -10.82 8.06 3.04
CA ALA A 135 -10.61 7.11 4.12
C ALA A 135 -11.97 6.63 4.64
N PRO A 136 -12.38 5.38 4.33
CA PRO A 136 -13.71 4.85 4.70
C PRO A 136 -13.87 4.66 6.21
N GLY A 137 -12.78 4.63 6.97
CA GLY A 137 -12.79 4.18 8.36
C GLY A 137 -12.86 2.65 8.47
N VAL A 138 -13.12 2.17 9.67
CA VAL A 138 -13.30 0.74 9.97
C VAL A 138 -14.72 0.46 10.46
N GLU A 139 -15.21 -0.75 10.25
CA GLU A 139 -16.58 -1.15 10.61
C GLU A 139 -16.90 -0.88 12.09
N ALA A 140 -15.93 -1.08 12.98
CA ALA A 140 -16.08 -0.81 14.41
C ALA A 140 -16.39 0.66 14.75
N THR A 141 -16.05 1.61 13.86
CA THR A 141 -16.31 3.05 14.07
C THR A 141 -17.46 3.60 13.23
N THR A 142 -17.73 2.99 12.09
CA THR A 142 -18.71 3.47 11.12
C THR A 142 -20.01 2.65 11.10
N GLY A 143 -19.96 1.40 11.58
CA GLY A 143 -21.04 0.43 11.41
C GLY A 143 -21.21 -0.08 9.98
N LEU A 144 -20.27 0.26 9.07
CA LEU A 144 -20.32 -0.10 7.65
C LEU A 144 -19.07 -0.91 7.28
N ALA A 145 -19.26 -2.03 6.59
CA ALA A 145 -18.14 -2.82 6.11
C ALA A 145 -17.39 -2.04 5.01
N THR A 146 -16.07 -1.89 5.15
CA THR A 146 -15.22 -1.21 4.17
C THR A 146 -15.38 -1.77 2.76
N ALA A 147 -15.55 -3.10 2.64
CA ALA A 147 -15.73 -3.76 1.36
C ALA A 147 -17.02 -3.32 0.65
N GLU A 148 -18.14 -3.17 1.37
CA GLU A 148 -19.43 -2.71 0.83
C GLU A 148 -19.34 -1.26 0.32
N LEU A 149 -18.68 -0.39 1.10
CA LEU A 149 -18.44 0.99 0.68
C LEU A 149 -17.62 1.05 -0.60
N LEU A 150 -16.52 0.30 -0.67
CA LEU A 150 -15.66 0.26 -1.85
C LEU A 150 -16.34 -0.37 -3.06
N GLN A 151 -17.15 -1.42 -2.87
CA GLN A 151 -17.96 -2.01 -3.95
C GLN A 151 -18.95 -0.99 -4.52
N SER A 152 -19.67 -0.28 -3.67
CA SER A 152 -20.64 0.74 -4.07
C SER A 152 -19.96 1.87 -4.86
N LEU A 153 -18.81 2.35 -4.38
CA LEU A 153 -18.04 3.38 -5.07
C LEU A 153 -17.43 2.87 -6.38
N ALA A 154 -16.88 1.65 -6.41
CA ALA A 154 -16.33 1.05 -7.62
C ALA A 154 -17.40 0.86 -8.70
N ALA A 155 -18.59 0.40 -8.31
CA ALA A 155 -19.72 0.25 -9.23
C ALA A 155 -20.17 1.60 -9.82
N ARG A 156 -20.19 2.66 -8.99
CA ARG A 156 -20.61 4.01 -9.40
C ARG A 156 -19.58 4.74 -10.22
N LEU A 157 -18.31 4.70 -9.78
CA LEU A 157 -17.21 5.48 -10.38
C LEU A 157 -16.50 4.77 -11.52
N LYS A 158 -16.61 3.44 -11.59
CA LYS A 158 -15.95 2.57 -12.57
C LYS A 158 -14.44 2.89 -12.72
N PRO A 159 -13.69 2.92 -11.60
CA PRO A 159 -12.27 3.25 -11.67
C PRO A 159 -11.51 2.19 -12.45
N ALA A 160 -10.43 2.58 -13.12
CA ALA A 160 -9.49 1.66 -13.76
C ALA A 160 -8.73 0.81 -12.72
N ALA A 161 -8.53 1.35 -11.52
CA ALA A 161 -8.01 0.63 -10.37
C ALA A 161 -8.45 1.25 -9.04
N VAL A 162 -8.53 0.41 -8.00
CA VAL A 162 -8.57 0.83 -6.60
C VAL A 162 -7.20 0.58 -5.99
N LEU A 163 -6.58 1.62 -5.43
CA LEU A 163 -5.34 1.54 -4.66
C LEU A 163 -5.70 1.58 -3.18
N CYS A 164 -5.61 0.44 -2.51
CA CYS A 164 -5.83 0.33 -1.07
C CYS A 164 -4.51 0.56 -0.33
N VAL A 165 -4.48 1.54 0.58
CA VAL A 165 -3.33 1.80 1.45
C VAL A 165 -3.68 1.34 2.86
N ASP A 166 -2.83 0.53 3.48
CA ASP A 166 -3.11 -0.10 4.79
C ASP A 166 -1.84 -0.31 5.61
N SER A 167 -2.05 -0.46 6.91
CA SER A 167 -1.04 -0.92 7.87
C SER A 167 -0.90 -2.43 7.79
N LEU A 168 0.34 -2.95 7.73
CA LEU A 168 0.62 -4.36 7.55
C LEU A 168 1.22 -4.99 8.81
N CYS A 169 1.13 -6.31 8.90
CA CYS A 169 1.82 -7.11 9.90
C CYS A 169 3.09 -7.74 9.30
N THR A 170 4.16 -7.81 10.09
CA THR A 170 5.41 -8.49 9.73
C THR A 170 5.82 -9.51 10.79
N ALA A 171 6.55 -10.54 10.39
CA ALA A 171 7.22 -11.47 11.28
C ALA A 171 8.70 -11.06 11.55
N SER A 172 9.17 -9.98 10.92
CA SER A 172 10.56 -9.54 10.99
C SER A 172 10.69 -8.15 11.63
N SER A 173 11.39 -8.08 12.76
CA SER A 173 11.70 -6.80 13.42
C SER A 173 12.51 -5.84 12.53
N ARG A 174 13.27 -6.37 11.56
CA ARG A 174 14.03 -5.56 10.59
C ARG A 174 13.12 -4.81 9.62
N ARG A 175 11.93 -5.36 9.30
CA ARG A 175 10.96 -4.75 8.37
C ARG A 175 9.93 -3.89 9.07
N LEU A 176 9.79 -4.04 10.38
CA LEU A 176 8.86 -3.27 11.18
C LEU A 176 9.18 -1.77 11.11
N GLY A 177 8.30 -0.99 10.44
CA GLY A 177 8.51 0.42 10.15
C GLY A 177 9.70 0.73 9.22
N ALA A 178 10.12 -0.24 8.38
CA ALA A 178 11.31 -0.14 7.55
C ALA A 178 11.16 -0.83 6.18
N SER A 179 9.94 -1.09 5.73
CA SER A 179 9.69 -1.61 4.39
C SER A 179 8.35 -1.15 3.84
N VAL A 180 8.23 -1.19 2.52
CA VAL A 180 6.96 -0.96 1.80
C VAL A 180 6.63 -2.23 1.03
N GLN A 181 5.37 -2.68 1.08
CA GLN A 181 4.90 -3.74 0.20
C GLN A 181 3.81 -3.23 -0.73
N ILE A 182 3.92 -3.60 -2.01
CA ILE A 182 2.92 -3.42 -3.06
C ILE A 182 2.45 -4.80 -3.49
N SER A 183 1.12 -5.00 -3.62
CA SER A 183 0.54 -6.27 -4.05
C SER A 183 -0.54 -6.08 -5.11
N THR A 184 -0.54 -6.92 -6.14
CA THR A 184 -1.62 -6.97 -7.14
C THR A 184 -2.68 -8.03 -6.80
N ALA A 185 -2.49 -8.79 -5.74
CA ALA A 185 -3.48 -9.74 -5.23
C ALA A 185 -4.63 -9.07 -4.47
N GLY A 186 -4.51 -7.76 -4.24
CA GLY A 186 -5.41 -7.01 -3.37
C GLY A 186 -4.98 -7.04 -1.92
N LEU A 187 -5.93 -6.73 -1.03
CA LEU A 187 -5.77 -6.66 0.41
C LEU A 187 -6.72 -7.64 1.07
N THR A 188 -6.24 -8.38 2.05
CA THR A 188 -7.07 -9.23 2.91
C THR A 188 -6.93 -8.72 4.35
N PRO A 189 -7.81 -7.80 4.78
CA PRO A 189 -7.78 -7.29 6.15
C PRO A 189 -8.09 -8.40 7.14
N ASN A 190 -7.53 -8.32 8.36
CA ASN A 190 -7.85 -9.25 9.42
C ASN A 190 -9.35 -9.18 9.75
N ASN A 191 -10.01 -10.35 9.74
CA ASN A 191 -11.43 -10.50 10.05
C ASN A 191 -12.42 -9.70 9.17
N ALA A 192 -12.01 -9.23 8.01
CA ALA A 192 -12.85 -8.49 7.06
C ALA A 192 -12.81 -9.13 5.67
N PRO A 193 -13.83 -8.92 4.82
CA PRO A 193 -13.84 -9.42 3.45
C PRO A 193 -12.65 -8.89 2.63
N ALA A 194 -12.08 -9.78 1.83
CA ALA A 194 -10.94 -9.43 0.99
C ALA A 194 -11.31 -8.40 -0.09
N LEU A 195 -10.46 -7.40 -0.25
CA LEU A 195 -10.53 -6.38 -1.29
C LEU A 195 -9.69 -6.84 -2.47
N THR A 196 -10.33 -7.48 -3.44
CA THR A 196 -9.69 -8.10 -4.60
C THR A 196 -10.37 -7.64 -5.90
N ARG A 197 -9.75 -7.97 -7.02
CA ARG A 197 -10.40 -7.75 -8.33
C ARG A 197 -11.78 -8.42 -8.42
N GLN A 198 -11.94 -9.58 -7.82
CA GLN A 198 -13.21 -10.31 -7.85
C GLN A 198 -14.27 -9.60 -7.01
N SER A 199 -13.92 -9.10 -5.82
CA SER A 199 -14.88 -8.44 -4.94
C SER A 199 -15.27 -7.04 -5.42
N LEU A 200 -14.35 -6.28 -6.04
CA LEU A 200 -14.60 -4.89 -6.46
C LEU A 200 -14.91 -4.74 -7.97
N GLY A 201 -14.81 -5.79 -8.77
CA GLY A 201 -15.06 -5.74 -10.21
C GLY A 201 -14.02 -4.95 -11.03
N THR A 202 -12.95 -4.47 -10.39
CA THR A 202 -11.85 -3.72 -11.01
C THR A 202 -10.51 -4.14 -10.46
N GLN A 203 -9.42 -3.70 -11.08
CA GLN A 203 -8.08 -3.98 -10.57
C GLN A 203 -7.92 -3.41 -9.15
N VAL A 204 -7.38 -4.21 -8.23
CA VAL A 204 -7.03 -3.77 -6.88
C VAL A 204 -5.52 -3.91 -6.70
N VAL A 205 -4.90 -2.85 -6.23
CA VAL A 205 -3.50 -2.83 -5.81
C VAL A 205 -3.47 -2.45 -4.33
N ALA A 206 -2.78 -3.23 -3.53
CA ALA A 206 -2.52 -2.90 -2.14
C ALA A 206 -1.14 -2.28 -1.98
N LEU A 207 -1.02 -1.29 -1.12
CA LEU A 207 0.20 -0.60 -0.72
C LEU A 207 0.22 -0.51 0.80
N GLY A 208 1.32 -0.84 1.45
CA GLY A 208 1.37 -0.71 2.90
C GLY A 208 2.76 -0.79 3.50
N VAL A 209 2.82 -0.46 4.78
CA VAL A 209 4.02 -0.52 5.62
C VAL A 209 3.72 -1.39 6.82
N PRO A 210 4.63 -2.30 7.21
CA PRO A 210 4.49 -3.04 8.47
C PRO A 210 4.61 -2.09 9.67
N THR A 211 3.52 -1.95 10.39
CA THR A 211 3.41 -1.10 11.60
C THR A 211 3.29 -1.91 12.87
N VAL A 212 2.95 -3.19 12.70
CA VAL A 212 2.80 -4.16 13.79
C VAL A 212 3.55 -5.45 13.50
N MET A 213 3.91 -6.17 14.55
CA MET A 213 4.51 -7.50 14.49
C MET A 213 3.78 -8.41 15.47
N GLU A 214 3.42 -9.62 15.00
CA GLU A 214 2.90 -10.66 15.86
C GLU A 214 4.05 -11.40 16.55
N MET A 215 3.95 -11.56 17.87
CA MET A 215 4.90 -12.31 18.68
C MET A 215 4.19 -13.49 19.34
N ASP A 216 4.79 -14.66 19.26
CA ASP A 216 4.32 -15.83 20.00
C ASP A 216 4.75 -15.70 21.46
N SER A 217 3.78 -15.52 22.35
CA SER A 217 4.01 -15.47 23.80
C SER A 217 3.68 -16.81 24.51
N GLY A 218 3.46 -17.87 23.73
CA GLY A 218 3.12 -19.21 24.23
C GLY A 218 1.65 -19.39 24.64
N ALA A 219 1.01 -18.36 25.22
CA ALA A 219 -0.40 -18.43 25.66
C ALA A 219 -1.36 -17.69 24.71
N ARG A 220 -0.93 -16.58 24.14
CA ARG A 220 -1.69 -15.77 23.17
C ARG A 220 -0.73 -15.09 22.21
N ALA A 221 -1.15 -14.88 20.95
CA ALA A 221 -0.45 -13.99 20.06
C ALA A 221 -0.50 -12.55 20.62
N LEU A 222 0.66 -11.94 20.78
CA LEU A 222 0.78 -10.52 21.12
C LEU A 222 1.07 -9.74 19.85
N VAL A 223 0.32 -8.67 19.64
CA VAL A 223 0.61 -7.71 18.57
C VAL A 223 1.38 -6.54 19.21
N VAL A 224 2.59 -6.30 18.71
CA VAL A 224 3.47 -5.25 19.21
C VAL A 224 3.73 -4.21 18.12
N THR A 225 3.91 -2.98 18.55
CA THR A 225 4.25 -1.85 17.68
C THR A 225 5.52 -1.16 18.18
N PRO A 226 6.29 -0.50 17.31
CA PRO A 226 7.48 0.23 17.72
C PRO A 226 7.16 1.37 18.69
N LYS A 227 8.08 1.69 19.59
CA LYS A 227 7.95 2.83 20.51
C LYS A 227 7.83 4.18 19.77
N ASP A 228 8.44 4.29 18.59
CA ASP A 228 8.45 5.47 17.73
C ASP A 228 7.38 5.43 16.61
N ILE A 229 6.27 4.71 16.86
CA ILE A 229 5.22 4.47 15.88
C ILE A 229 4.62 5.77 15.32
N ASP A 230 4.45 6.82 16.12
CA ASP A 230 3.92 8.11 15.67
C ASP A 230 4.81 8.75 14.58
N ALA A 231 6.13 8.68 14.77
CA ALA A 231 7.08 9.18 13.78
C ALA A 231 7.12 8.31 12.53
N ILE A 232 6.99 6.98 12.69
CA ILE A 232 6.90 6.04 11.58
C ILE A 232 5.67 6.33 10.73
N ILE A 233 4.48 6.41 11.34
CA ILE A 233 3.21 6.65 10.61
C ILE A 233 3.27 7.97 9.87
N ARG A 234 3.60 9.07 10.56
CA ARG A 234 3.64 10.41 9.95
C ARG A 234 4.56 10.45 8.72
N ARG A 235 5.80 9.92 8.83
CA ARG A 235 6.77 9.95 7.73
C ARG A 235 6.45 8.93 6.64
N ALA A 236 6.00 7.74 7.01
CA ALA A 236 5.57 6.75 6.04
C ALA A 236 4.37 7.25 5.23
N ALA A 237 3.35 7.84 5.87
CA ALA A 237 2.19 8.40 5.19
C ALA A 237 2.59 9.54 4.25
N SER A 238 3.50 10.44 4.66
CA SER A 238 4.03 11.51 3.82
C SER A 238 4.77 10.95 2.59
N LEU A 239 5.70 10.02 2.79
CA LEU A 239 6.43 9.39 1.69
C LEU A 239 5.51 8.62 0.75
N LEU A 240 4.58 7.81 1.29
CA LEU A 240 3.66 7.03 0.47
C LEU A 240 2.71 7.93 -0.33
N SER A 241 2.20 9.01 0.27
CA SER A 241 1.34 9.96 -0.46
C SER A 241 2.08 10.61 -1.62
N LEU A 242 3.32 11.09 -1.41
CA LEU A 242 4.16 11.65 -2.47
C LEU A 242 4.47 10.61 -3.56
N ALA A 243 4.74 9.36 -3.17
CA ALA A 243 4.99 8.29 -4.13
C ALA A 243 3.73 7.92 -4.94
N VAL A 244 2.56 7.88 -4.32
CA VAL A 244 1.27 7.67 -4.99
C VAL A 244 0.97 8.83 -5.94
N ASN A 245 1.10 10.08 -5.46
CA ASN A 245 0.91 11.27 -6.27
C ASN A 245 1.85 11.28 -7.48
N LYS A 246 3.14 10.96 -7.28
CA LYS A 246 4.14 10.88 -8.36
C LYS A 246 3.88 9.73 -9.34
N ALA A 247 3.40 8.60 -8.85
CA ALA A 247 3.03 7.48 -9.71
C ALA A 247 1.84 7.81 -10.62
N LEU A 248 0.85 8.54 -10.10
CA LEU A 248 -0.38 8.89 -10.80
C LEU A 248 -0.28 10.17 -11.62
N GLN A 249 0.60 11.10 -11.24
CA GLN A 249 0.83 12.40 -11.89
C GLN A 249 2.31 12.55 -12.29
N PRO A 250 2.81 11.77 -13.25
CA PRO A 250 4.23 11.72 -13.56
C PRO A 250 4.80 13.01 -14.15
N ALA A 251 3.95 13.91 -14.65
CA ALA A 251 4.36 15.20 -15.20
C ALA A 251 4.86 16.18 -14.13
N PHE A 252 4.36 16.06 -12.90
CA PHE A 252 4.75 16.92 -11.79
C PHE A 252 6.04 16.43 -11.13
N SER A 253 6.92 17.34 -10.71
CA SER A 253 8.07 17.04 -9.85
C SER A 253 7.61 16.64 -8.44
N VAL A 254 8.48 16.00 -7.66
CA VAL A 254 8.18 15.68 -6.26
C VAL A 254 8.01 16.96 -5.43
N GLY A 255 8.79 18.00 -5.74
CA GLY A 255 8.69 19.31 -5.08
C GLY A 255 7.34 19.98 -5.31
N GLU A 256 6.84 20.01 -6.58
CA GLU A 256 5.52 20.54 -6.91
C GLU A 256 4.41 19.75 -6.20
N LEU A 257 4.46 18.42 -6.22
CA LEU A 257 3.48 17.58 -5.53
C LEU A 257 3.51 17.81 -4.02
N SER A 258 4.70 17.95 -3.42
CA SER A 258 4.83 18.26 -2.00
C SER A 258 4.20 19.61 -1.63
N PHE A 259 4.33 20.62 -2.51
CA PHE A 259 3.73 21.94 -2.30
C PHE A 259 2.20 21.92 -2.44
N LEU A 260 1.69 21.18 -3.44
CA LEU A 260 0.25 21.11 -3.71
C LEU A 260 -0.54 20.29 -2.68
N THR A 261 0.13 19.47 -1.89
CA THR A 261 -0.50 18.55 -0.91
C THR A 261 -0.06 18.77 0.54
N SER A 262 0.62 19.91 0.82
CA SER A 262 1.06 20.32 2.17
C SER A 262 -0.05 20.99 2.98
#